data_e03f04fcca833bdd95fe78cc28da1f61
#
_entry.id   e03f04fcca833bdd95fe78cc28da1f61
#
_cell.length_a   1.000
_cell.length_b   1.000
_cell.length_c   1.000
_cell.angle_alpha   90.00
_cell.angle_beta   90.00
_cell.angle_gamma   90.00
#
_symmetry.space_group_name_H-M   'P 1'
#
loop_
_entity.id
_entity.type
_entity.pdbx_description
1 polymer ?
#
loop_
_entity_poly.entity_id
_entity_poly.type
_entity_poly.pdbx_seq_one_letter_code
_entity_poly.pdbx_strand_id
1 'polypeptide(L)'
;MIVVIDTNVWISALQFAKGRGTPTLALEKAMSQDVNATCDEIDAEIVRVLTEKFSWERHRATSALQMILARGIRVKIRGTVKVCRDPNDDMFLECAALAKADLLVAGDKDLLILGAYKGTRIITPSEYLRAG
;
A
#
# COMPACT_ATOMS: atom_id res chain seq x y z
N MET A 1 -3.43 -14.27 -2.32
CA MET A 1 -3.48 -13.23 -3.36
C MET A 1 -2.27 -12.31 -3.24
N ILE A 2 -1.93 -11.64 -4.32
CA ILE A 2 -0.93 -10.58 -4.31
C ILE A 2 -1.66 -9.24 -4.18
N VAL A 3 -1.28 -8.44 -3.19
CA VAL A 3 -1.94 -7.16 -2.92
C VAL A 3 -0.92 -6.03 -2.84
N VAL A 4 -1.32 -4.84 -3.29
CA VAL A 4 -0.58 -3.60 -3.08
C VAL A 4 -1.43 -2.72 -2.16
N ILE A 5 -0.80 -2.07 -1.20
CA ILE A 5 -1.49 -1.22 -0.23
C ILE A 5 -0.99 0.21 -0.40
N ASP A 6 -1.92 1.17 -0.54
CA ASP A 6 -1.52 2.57 -0.72
C ASP A 6 -0.95 3.17 0.58
N THR A 7 -0.22 4.27 0.43
CA THR A 7 0.46 4.93 1.54
C THR A 7 -0.50 5.31 2.67
N ASN A 8 -1.67 5.82 2.35
CA ASN A 8 -2.61 6.27 3.39
C ASN A 8 -3.09 5.12 4.27
N VAL A 9 -3.31 3.95 3.70
CA VAL A 9 -3.68 2.75 4.47
C VAL A 9 -2.52 2.32 5.35
N TRP A 10 -1.29 2.32 4.82
CA TRP A 10 -0.08 2.05 5.60
C TRP A 10 0.06 2.97 6.80
N ILE A 11 -0.07 4.28 6.56
CA ILE A 11 0.07 5.30 7.62
C ILE A 11 -1.00 5.11 8.68
N SER A 12 -2.26 4.92 8.27
CA SER A 12 -3.36 4.70 9.21
C SER A 12 -3.14 3.45 10.04
N ALA A 13 -2.66 2.37 9.42
CA ALA A 13 -2.39 1.12 10.11
C ALA A 13 -1.28 1.27 11.15
N LEU A 14 -0.18 1.94 10.79
CA LEU A 14 0.99 2.07 11.67
C LEU A 14 0.78 3.12 12.75
N GLN A 15 0.21 4.28 12.39
CA GLN A 15 0.05 5.39 13.30
C GLN A 15 -1.08 5.18 14.32
N PHE A 16 -2.13 4.48 13.92
CA PHE A 16 -3.31 4.28 14.75
C PHE A 16 -3.53 2.80 15.13
N ALA A 17 -2.44 2.05 15.27
CA ALA A 17 -2.49 0.61 15.53
C ALA A 17 -3.20 0.25 16.84
N LYS A 18 -3.14 1.11 17.85
CA LYS A 18 -3.75 0.86 19.17
C LYS A 18 -5.24 0.57 19.09
N GLY A 19 -5.96 1.24 18.20
CA GLY A 19 -7.39 1.05 18.03
C GLY A 19 -7.77 -0.18 17.23
N ARG A 20 -6.79 -0.86 16.61
CA ARG A 20 -7.02 -2.01 15.73
C ARG A 20 -8.17 -1.79 14.74
N GLY A 21 -8.16 -0.60 14.13
CA GLY A 21 -9.16 -0.23 13.14
C GLY A 21 -9.01 -1.00 11.83
N THR A 22 -9.90 -0.73 10.89
CA THR A 22 -9.93 -1.38 9.59
C THR A 22 -8.59 -1.35 8.84
N PRO A 23 -7.84 -0.22 8.77
CA PRO A 23 -6.54 -0.23 8.11
C PRO A 23 -5.52 -1.18 8.75
N THR A 24 -5.49 -1.24 10.09
CA THR A 24 -4.59 -2.14 10.82
C THR A 24 -4.92 -3.59 10.51
N LEU A 25 -6.19 -3.95 10.54
CA LEU A 25 -6.64 -5.32 10.23
C LEU A 25 -6.34 -5.69 8.78
N ALA A 26 -6.48 -4.74 7.85
CA ALA A 26 -6.16 -4.96 6.45
C ALA A 26 -4.66 -5.24 6.27
N LEU A 27 -3.80 -4.48 6.93
CA LEU A 27 -2.35 -4.71 6.86
C LEU A 27 -1.97 -6.07 7.47
N GLU A 28 -2.57 -6.43 8.60
CA GLU A 28 -2.33 -7.74 9.23
C GLU A 28 -2.75 -8.89 8.31
N LYS A 29 -3.88 -8.75 7.62
CA LYS A 29 -4.33 -9.75 6.66
C LYS A 29 -3.35 -9.90 5.50
N ALA A 30 -2.87 -8.77 4.96
CA ALA A 30 -1.91 -8.77 3.87
C ALA A 30 -0.61 -9.47 4.26
N MET A 31 -0.15 -9.26 5.50
CA MET A 31 1.07 -9.89 6.01
C MET A 31 0.92 -11.39 6.25
N SER A 32 -0.22 -11.81 6.80
CA SER A 32 -0.39 -13.18 7.32
C SER A 32 -1.05 -14.12 6.32
N GLN A 33 -1.92 -13.62 5.44
CA GLN A 33 -2.72 -14.45 4.55
C GLN A 33 -2.42 -14.23 3.07
N ASP A 34 -1.92 -13.07 2.70
CA ASP A 34 -1.66 -12.71 1.31
C ASP A 34 -0.18 -12.36 1.12
N VAL A 35 0.19 -11.91 -0.07
CA VAL A 35 1.54 -11.45 -0.38
C VAL A 35 1.47 -9.96 -0.69
N ASN A 36 2.23 -9.18 0.06
CA ASN A 36 2.26 -7.73 -0.12
C ASN A 36 3.33 -7.36 -1.14
N ALA A 37 2.94 -6.69 -2.21
CA ALA A 37 3.87 -6.19 -3.22
C ALA A 37 4.15 -4.71 -3.00
N THR A 38 5.38 -4.30 -3.22
CA THR A 38 5.82 -2.91 -3.03
C THR A 38 6.91 -2.54 -4.02
N CYS A 39 7.32 -1.28 -3.99
CA CYS A 39 8.48 -0.78 -4.71
C CYS A 39 9.17 0.27 -3.85
N ASP A 40 10.40 0.64 -4.24
CA ASP A 40 11.20 1.58 -3.46
C ASP A 40 10.50 2.94 -3.29
N GLU A 41 9.79 3.40 -4.30
CA GLU A 41 9.08 4.68 -4.28
C GLU A 41 7.94 4.69 -3.26
N ILE A 42 7.19 3.58 -3.17
CA ILE A 42 6.12 3.45 -2.17
C ILE A 42 6.72 3.45 -0.76
N ASP A 43 7.77 2.67 -0.55
CA ASP A 43 8.45 2.59 0.75
C ASP A 43 8.99 3.97 1.17
N ALA A 44 9.63 4.68 0.24
CA ALA A 44 10.18 6.00 0.52
C ALA A 44 9.08 6.99 0.92
N GLU A 45 7.92 6.95 0.27
CA GLU A 45 6.81 7.82 0.63
C GLU A 45 6.27 7.50 2.03
N ILE A 46 6.12 6.22 2.37
CA ILE A 46 5.67 5.82 3.70
C ILE A 46 6.63 6.35 4.77
N VAL A 47 7.94 6.14 4.59
CA VAL A 47 8.96 6.63 5.53
C VAL A 47 8.91 8.15 5.63
N ARG A 48 8.81 8.85 4.49
CA ARG A 48 8.75 10.31 4.47
C ARG A 48 7.55 10.84 5.26
N VAL A 49 6.36 10.28 5.05
CA VAL A 49 5.15 10.73 5.76
C VAL A 49 5.25 10.45 7.25
N LEU A 50 5.71 9.26 7.63
CA LEU A 50 5.89 8.92 9.05
C LEU A 50 6.88 9.88 9.74
N THR A 51 7.99 10.21 9.07
CA THR A 51 9.02 11.08 9.65
C THR A 51 8.58 12.54 9.66
N GLU A 52 8.01 13.05 8.56
CA GLU A 52 7.70 14.47 8.42
C GLU A 52 6.39 14.87 9.11
N LYS A 53 5.38 14.01 9.06
CA LYS A 53 4.05 14.36 9.59
C LYS A 53 3.75 13.79 10.97
N PHE A 54 4.40 12.69 11.34
CA PHE A 54 4.12 12.00 12.60
C PHE A 54 5.34 11.86 13.50
N SER A 55 6.42 12.52 13.15
CA SER A 55 7.65 12.60 13.96
C SER A 55 8.28 11.26 14.32
N TRP A 56 8.08 10.24 13.48
CA TRP A 56 8.78 8.97 13.67
C TRP A 56 10.27 9.18 13.41
N GLU A 57 11.11 8.50 14.19
CA GLU A 57 12.53 8.40 13.85
C GLU A 57 12.68 7.59 12.56
N ARG A 58 13.55 8.05 11.64
CA ARG A 58 13.73 7.41 10.34
C ARG A 58 14.07 5.93 10.48
N HIS A 59 14.98 5.58 11.37
CA HIS A 59 15.39 4.19 11.58
C HIS A 59 14.21 3.31 12.03
N ARG A 60 13.36 3.83 12.90
CA ARG A 60 12.16 3.14 13.36
C ARG A 60 11.19 2.87 12.21
N ALA A 61 10.96 3.87 11.36
CA ALA A 61 10.07 3.73 10.20
C ALA A 61 10.61 2.69 9.21
N THR A 62 11.89 2.79 8.89
CA THR A 62 12.55 1.87 7.96
C THR A 62 12.52 0.44 8.48
N SER A 63 12.84 0.24 9.77
CA SER A 63 12.85 -1.09 10.39
C SER A 63 11.45 -1.72 10.41
N ALA A 64 10.41 -0.92 10.69
CA ALA A 64 9.04 -1.41 10.68
C ALA A 64 8.65 -1.93 9.29
N LEU A 65 8.97 -1.17 8.25
CA LEU A 65 8.68 -1.58 6.88
C LEU A 65 9.45 -2.85 6.50
N GLN A 66 10.72 -2.93 6.84
CA GLN A 66 11.54 -4.11 6.55
C GLN A 66 10.94 -5.37 7.18
N MET A 67 10.48 -5.30 8.41
CA MET A 67 9.84 -6.42 9.09
C MET A 67 8.54 -6.84 8.40
N ILE A 68 7.69 -5.87 8.08
CA ILE A 68 6.38 -6.14 7.51
C ILE A 68 6.51 -6.69 6.09
N LEU A 69 7.46 -6.19 5.32
CA LEU A 69 7.64 -6.55 3.91
C LEU A 69 8.64 -7.69 3.68
N ALA A 70 9.14 -8.32 4.75
CA ALA A 70 10.18 -9.33 4.64
C ALA A 70 9.81 -10.50 3.73
N ARG A 71 8.53 -10.87 3.66
CA ARG A 71 8.03 -11.97 2.82
C ARG A 71 7.30 -11.46 1.58
N GLY A 72 7.38 -10.16 1.32
CA GLY A 72 6.68 -9.55 0.21
C GLY A 72 7.42 -9.68 -1.11
N ILE A 73 6.78 -9.15 -2.15
CA ILE A 73 7.35 -9.03 -3.48
C ILE A 73 7.80 -7.59 -3.68
N ARG A 74 9.00 -7.41 -4.20
CA ARG A 74 9.51 -6.08 -4.56
C ARG A 74 9.65 -6.00 -6.07
N VAL A 75 9.02 -4.99 -6.68
CA VAL A 75 9.13 -4.72 -8.10
C VAL A 75 9.84 -3.39 -8.32
N LYS A 76 10.37 -3.20 -9.51
CA LYS A 76 11.08 -1.97 -9.88
C LYS A 76 10.26 -1.23 -10.91
N ILE A 77 9.67 -0.10 -10.50
CA ILE A 77 8.88 0.72 -11.41
C ILE A 77 9.76 1.67 -12.22
N ARG A 78 9.24 2.13 -13.36
CA ARG A 78 9.95 3.02 -14.28
C ARG A 78 9.41 4.45 -14.30
N GLY A 79 8.27 4.69 -13.65
CA GLY A 79 7.62 5.99 -13.64
C GLY A 79 6.91 6.33 -14.96
N THR A 80 6.48 5.32 -15.71
CA THR A 80 5.88 5.48 -17.03
C THR A 80 4.36 5.53 -17.04
N VAL A 81 3.72 5.10 -15.96
CA VAL A 81 2.25 5.11 -15.88
C VAL A 81 1.75 6.52 -15.58
N LYS A 82 0.79 7.00 -16.38
CA LYS A 82 0.22 8.35 -16.27
C LYS A 82 -1.29 8.25 -16.46
N VAL A 83 -1.99 7.82 -15.41
CA VAL A 83 -3.43 7.53 -15.44
C VAL A 83 -4.19 8.33 -14.40
N CYS A 84 -3.63 8.49 -13.20
CA CYS A 84 -4.32 9.11 -12.09
C CYS A 84 -4.35 10.63 -12.22
N ARG A 85 -5.40 11.24 -11.69
CA ARG A 85 -5.52 12.68 -11.60
C ARG A 85 -4.34 13.29 -10.82
N ASP A 86 -3.96 12.65 -9.72
CA ASP A 86 -2.74 13.00 -8.98
C ASP A 86 -1.60 12.08 -9.47
N PRO A 87 -0.54 12.63 -10.09
CA PRO A 87 0.57 11.82 -10.58
C PRO A 87 1.26 10.98 -9.49
N ASN A 88 1.19 11.39 -8.24
CA ASN A 88 1.78 10.63 -7.13
C ASN A 88 1.10 9.29 -6.90
N ASP A 89 -0.12 9.12 -7.39
CA ASP A 89 -0.86 7.85 -7.24
C ASP A 89 -0.50 6.83 -8.31
N ASP A 90 0.13 7.25 -9.40
CA ASP A 90 0.45 6.35 -10.52
C ASP A 90 1.42 5.23 -10.12
N MET A 91 2.30 5.47 -9.13
CA MET A 91 3.25 4.44 -8.70
C MET A 91 2.57 3.19 -8.15
N PHE A 92 1.40 3.34 -7.53
CA PHE A 92 0.65 2.19 -7.02
C PHE A 92 0.10 1.35 -8.16
N LEU A 93 -0.39 1.98 -9.21
CA LEU A 93 -0.88 1.29 -10.39
C LEU A 93 0.24 0.55 -11.11
N GLU A 94 1.38 1.20 -11.27
CA GLU A 94 2.54 0.58 -11.93
C GLU A 94 3.07 -0.60 -11.11
N CYS A 95 3.20 -0.43 -9.80
CA CYS A 95 3.61 -1.50 -8.90
C CYS A 95 2.66 -2.69 -8.99
N ALA A 96 1.35 -2.44 -8.95
CA ALA A 96 0.36 -3.50 -9.05
C ALA A 96 0.44 -4.24 -10.39
N ALA A 97 0.59 -3.50 -11.49
CA ALA A 97 0.69 -4.11 -12.82
C ALA A 97 1.93 -4.98 -12.95
N LEU A 98 3.09 -4.50 -12.50
CA LEU A 98 4.34 -5.25 -12.56
C LEU A 98 4.34 -6.48 -11.67
N ALA A 99 3.73 -6.39 -10.49
CA ALA A 99 3.61 -7.52 -9.57
C ALA A 99 2.48 -8.48 -9.97
N LYS A 100 1.68 -8.12 -10.95
CA LYS A 100 0.45 -8.85 -11.31
C LYS A 100 -0.45 -9.02 -10.09
N ALA A 101 -0.64 -7.94 -9.36
CA ALA A 101 -1.43 -7.95 -8.14
C ALA A 101 -2.91 -8.20 -8.44
N ASP A 102 -3.56 -8.94 -7.55
CA ASP A 102 -5.00 -9.17 -7.61
C ASP A 102 -5.76 -7.93 -7.13
N LEU A 103 -5.24 -7.28 -6.11
CA LEU A 103 -5.91 -6.15 -5.45
C LEU A 103 -4.94 -5.01 -5.18
N LEU A 104 -5.47 -3.79 -5.29
CA LEU A 104 -4.86 -2.57 -4.73
C LEU A 104 -5.82 -2.07 -3.65
N VAL A 105 -5.35 -2.10 -2.41
CA VAL A 105 -6.14 -1.66 -1.26
C VAL A 105 -5.87 -0.18 -1.02
N ALA A 106 -6.88 0.65 -1.20
CA ALA A 106 -6.73 2.10 -1.23
C ALA A 106 -7.79 2.81 -0.40
N GLY A 107 -7.39 3.93 0.20
CA GLY A 107 -8.30 4.86 0.83
C GLY A 107 -8.51 6.13 0.00
N ASP A 108 -7.71 6.33 -1.03
CA ASP A 108 -7.73 7.50 -1.88
C ASP A 108 -8.85 7.42 -2.91
N LYS A 109 -9.69 8.46 -2.97
CA LYS A 109 -10.82 8.53 -3.91
C LYS A 109 -10.37 8.51 -5.36
N ASP A 110 -9.24 9.12 -5.69
CA ASP A 110 -8.73 9.16 -7.07
C ASP A 110 -8.33 7.78 -7.57
N LEU A 111 -7.85 6.90 -6.68
CA LEU A 111 -7.59 5.51 -7.02
C LEU A 111 -8.88 4.70 -7.06
N LEU A 112 -9.73 4.84 -6.05
CA LEU A 112 -10.98 4.07 -5.94
C LEU A 112 -11.93 4.31 -7.11
N ILE A 113 -11.94 5.52 -7.67
CA ILE A 113 -12.82 5.85 -8.80
C ILE A 113 -12.46 5.07 -10.06
N LEU A 114 -11.21 4.63 -10.20
CA LEU A 114 -10.79 3.81 -11.34
C LEU A 114 -11.39 2.40 -11.29
N GLY A 115 -11.63 1.87 -10.10
CA GLY A 115 -12.22 0.56 -9.90
C GLY A 115 -11.32 -0.62 -10.22
N ALA A 116 -10.56 -0.53 -11.30
CA ALA A 116 -9.61 -1.57 -11.72
C ALA A 116 -8.56 -0.99 -12.66
N TYR A 117 -7.41 -1.65 -12.73
CA TYR A 117 -6.34 -1.29 -13.65
C TYR A 117 -5.55 -2.54 -14.03
N LYS A 118 -5.54 -2.89 -15.31
CA LYS A 118 -4.77 -4.02 -15.88
C LYS A 118 -4.89 -5.31 -15.06
N GLY A 119 -6.12 -5.67 -14.72
CA GLY A 119 -6.40 -6.91 -13.99
C GLY A 119 -6.35 -6.80 -12.48
N THR A 120 -5.90 -5.67 -11.95
CA THR A 120 -5.91 -5.39 -10.51
C THR A 120 -7.21 -4.67 -10.14
N ARG A 121 -7.98 -5.21 -9.20
CA ARG A 121 -9.14 -4.52 -8.64
C ARG A 121 -8.71 -3.54 -7.57
N ILE A 122 -9.33 -2.37 -7.53
CA ILE A 122 -9.03 -1.33 -6.55
C ILE A 122 -10.16 -1.27 -5.56
N ILE A 123 -9.90 -1.59 -4.29
CA ILE A 123 -10.91 -1.72 -3.25
C ILE A 123 -10.48 -1.02 -1.96
N THR A 124 -11.46 -0.77 -1.10
CA THR A 124 -11.19 -0.19 0.22
C THR A 124 -10.65 -1.24 1.19
N PRO A 125 -10.02 -0.82 2.31
CA PRO A 125 -9.63 -1.76 3.36
C PRO A 125 -10.81 -2.57 3.88
N SER A 126 -11.98 -1.96 4.04
CA SER A 126 -13.18 -2.64 4.49
C SER A 126 -13.62 -3.74 3.51
N GLU A 127 -13.62 -3.44 2.22
CA GLU A 127 -13.94 -4.43 1.19
C GLU A 127 -12.90 -5.55 1.17
N TYR A 128 -11.62 -5.21 1.36
CA TYR A 128 -10.55 -6.20 1.42
C TYR A 128 -10.77 -7.19 2.56
N LEU A 129 -11.16 -6.71 3.74
CA LEU A 129 -11.42 -7.59 4.87
C LEU A 129 -12.57 -8.55 4.60
N ARG A 130 -13.55 -8.15 3.81
CA ARG A 130 -14.69 -9.00 3.44
C ARG A 130 -14.40 -9.94 2.28
N ALA A 131 -13.34 -9.68 1.53
CA ALA A 131 -13.04 -10.45 0.31
C ALA A 131 -12.43 -11.82 0.57
N GLY A 132 -12.10 -12.09 1.79
CA GLY A 132 -11.39 -13.29 2.12
C GLY A 132 -12.02 -14.36 2.78
#